data_2673a698f72ccee2b98a39fded2c6b00
#
_entry.id   2673a698f72ccee2b98a39fded2c6b00
#
_cell.length_a   1.000
_cell.length_b   1.000
_cell.length_c   1.000
_cell.angle_alpha   90.00
_cell.angle_beta   90.00
_cell.angle_gamma   90.00
#
_symmetry.space_group_name_H-M   'P 1'
#
loop_
_entity.id
_entity.type
_entity.pdbx_description
1 polymer ?
#
loop_
_entity_poly.entity_id
_entity_poly.type
_entity_poly.pdbx_seq_one_letter_code
_entity_poly.pdbx_strand_id
1 'polypeptide(L)'
;IAALDTIIESEHGDDSSVFLITTSREVAEKAQAAIPSYWADMSPERAEYSRAVLSGMSGGIILVRDVAKAYAFINDYAPEHLQILSKEPERHVEHIRNASEILLGEDTPGSIANYMMGPNCVLPTSGAAKTRSPLGVMNFLKACSIGELNRLGLQEMASRTEIFATYEGFDGHANAVGPLRVQARGNE
;
A
#
# COMPACT_ATOMS: atom_id res chain seq x y z
N ILE A 1 25.19 -3.82 -4.24
CA ILE A 1 23.81 -4.32 -4.05
C ILE A 1 22.82 -3.25 -4.43
N ALA A 2 22.73 -2.10 -3.76
CA ALA A 2 21.74 -1.08 -4.04
C ALA A 2 21.60 -0.69 -5.51
N ALA A 3 22.72 -0.56 -6.23
CA ALA A 3 22.72 -0.28 -7.68
C ALA A 3 22.12 -1.43 -8.50
N LEU A 4 22.44 -2.66 -8.13
CA LEU A 4 21.94 -3.87 -8.81
C LEU A 4 20.42 -4.00 -8.63
N ASP A 5 19.95 -3.85 -7.39
CA ASP A 5 18.53 -3.98 -7.08
C ASP A 5 17.69 -2.84 -7.67
N THR A 6 18.27 -1.64 -7.85
CA THR A 6 17.59 -0.51 -8.52
C THR A 6 17.30 -0.82 -10.00
N ILE A 7 18.06 -1.70 -10.64
CA ILE A 7 17.87 -2.04 -12.06
C ILE A 7 16.68 -2.98 -12.27
N ILE A 8 16.36 -3.83 -11.28
CA ILE A 8 15.37 -4.93 -11.42
C ILE A 8 14.05 -4.42 -12.01
N GLU A 9 13.45 -3.42 -11.39
CA GLU A 9 12.13 -2.92 -11.84
C GLU A 9 12.22 -1.95 -13.03
N SER A 10 13.41 -1.37 -13.28
CA SER A 10 13.60 -0.42 -14.38
C SER A 10 13.66 -1.08 -15.75
N GLU A 11 13.83 -2.41 -15.83
CA GLU A 11 13.91 -3.15 -17.08
C GLU A 11 12.54 -3.58 -17.65
N HIS A 12 11.44 -3.36 -16.91
CA HIS A 12 10.11 -3.80 -17.34
C HIS A 12 9.58 -3.02 -18.56
N GLY A 13 9.87 -1.72 -18.63
CA GLY A 13 9.48 -0.84 -19.73
C GLY A 13 9.96 0.59 -19.50
N ASP A 14 9.94 1.42 -20.52
CA ASP A 14 10.31 2.84 -20.45
C ASP A 14 9.32 3.70 -19.66
N ASP A 15 8.14 3.18 -19.38
CA ASP A 15 7.10 3.75 -18.53
C ASP A 15 7.20 3.36 -17.05
N SER A 16 8.19 2.53 -16.69
CA SER A 16 8.49 2.18 -15.30
C SER A 16 8.97 3.38 -14.49
N SER A 17 8.88 3.26 -13.16
CA SER A 17 9.37 4.31 -12.26
C SER A 17 10.16 3.69 -11.10
N VAL A 18 11.44 4.07 -10.94
CA VAL A 18 12.35 3.48 -9.94
C VAL A 18 13.26 4.53 -9.33
N PHE A 19 13.32 4.57 -8.01
CA PHE A 19 14.20 5.50 -7.29
C PHE A 19 15.04 4.78 -6.25
N LEU A 20 16.35 5.00 -6.28
CA LEU A 20 17.26 4.74 -5.17
C LEU A 20 17.32 5.96 -4.27
N ILE A 21 16.85 5.85 -3.03
CA ILE A 21 16.85 6.95 -2.07
C ILE A 21 17.89 6.65 -0.99
N THR A 22 18.80 7.58 -0.75
CA THR A 22 19.84 7.39 0.25
C THR A 22 20.19 8.70 0.97
N THR A 23 20.65 8.59 2.22
CA THR A 23 21.24 9.69 2.98
C THR A 23 22.76 9.76 2.81
N SER A 24 23.38 8.74 2.19
CA SER A 24 24.81 8.64 2.00
C SER A 24 25.22 9.08 0.60
N ARG A 25 26.01 10.15 0.51
CA ARG A 25 26.62 10.59 -0.73
C ARG A 25 27.51 9.50 -1.34
N GLU A 26 28.27 8.80 -0.51
CA GLU A 26 29.15 7.71 -0.96
C GLU A 26 28.34 6.60 -1.63
N VAL A 27 27.21 6.19 -1.06
CA VAL A 27 26.31 5.18 -1.65
C VAL A 27 25.76 5.68 -2.98
N ALA A 28 25.32 6.94 -3.04
CA ALA A 28 24.79 7.52 -4.28
C ALA A 28 25.83 7.51 -5.41
N GLU A 29 27.06 7.98 -5.13
CA GLU A 29 28.15 8.05 -6.10
C GLU A 29 28.60 6.65 -6.56
N LYS A 30 28.76 5.71 -5.63
CA LYS A 30 29.10 4.31 -5.96
C LYS A 30 28.00 3.62 -6.77
N ALA A 31 26.75 3.82 -6.44
CA ALA A 31 25.63 3.26 -7.19
C ALA A 31 25.59 3.84 -8.62
N GLN A 32 25.72 5.15 -8.75
CA GLN A 32 25.75 5.82 -10.05
C GLN A 32 26.89 5.30 -10.93
N ALA A 33 28.07 5.06 -10.36
CA ALA A 33 29.23 4.54 -11.09
C ALA A 33 29.07 3.06 -11.48
N ALA A 34 28.35 2.25 -10.68
CA ALA A 34 28.20 0.82 -10.92
C ALA A 34 27.10 0.48 -11.94
N ILE A 35 26.01 1.25 -12.00
CA ILE A 35 24.86 0.98 -12.88
C ILE A 35 25.25 0.70 -14.36
N PRO A 36 26.14 1.48 -15.01
CA PRO A 36 26.51 1.20 -16.39
C PRO A 36 27.13 -0.17 -16.63
N SER A 37 27.85 -0.73 -15.66
CA SER A 37 28.42 -2.08 -15.79
C SER A 37 27.37 -3.18 -15.80
N TYR A 38 26.29 -2.98 -15.01
CA TYR A 38 25.16 -3.92 -14.99
C TYR A 38 24.35 -3.88 -16.29
N TRP A 39 24.18 -2.70 -16.89
CA TRP A 39 23.54 -2.61 -18.20
C TRP A 39 24.31 -3.38 -19.30
N ALA A 40 25.62 -3.51 -19.16
CA ALA A 40 26.43 -4.27 -20.10
C ALA A 40 26.14 -5.78 -20.08
N ASP A 41 25.65 -6.30 -18.97
CA ASP A 41 25.28 -7.70 -18.79
C ASP A 41 23.81 -8.00 -19.14
N MET A 42 23.03 -6.97 -19.54
CA MET A 42 21.62 -7.10 -19.92
C MET A 42 21.46 -7.23 -21.44
N SER A 43 20.30 -7.73 -21.87
CA SER A 43 19.94 -7.62 -23.30
C SER A 43 19.82 -6.14 -23.70
N PRO A 44 20.12 -5.81 -24.98
CA PRO A 44 20.10 -4.42 -25.43
C PRO A 44 18.78 -3.70 -25.16
N GLU A 45 17.66 -4.37 -25.38
CA GLU A 45 16.31 -3.82 -25.14
C GLU A 45 16.08 -3.49 -23.67
N ARG A 46 16.41 -4.43 -22.76
CA ARG A 46 16.21 -4.22 -21.32
C ARG A 46 17.14 -3.14 -20.77
N ALA A 47 18.39 -3.11 -21.25
CA ALA A 47 19.33 -2.05 -20.91
C ALA A 47 18.84 -0.67 -21.38
N GLU A 48 18.16 -0.58 -22.52
CA GLU A 48 17.59 0.66 -23.03
C GLU A 48 16.44 1.15 -22.17
N TYR A 49 15.48 0.27 -21.78
CA TYR A 49 14.42 0.61 -20.85
C TYR A 49 14.98 1.12 -19.52
N SER A 50 15.90 0.38 -18.93
CA SER A 50 16.53 0.78 -17.67
C SER A 50 17.25 2.13 -17.78
N ARG A 51 17.97 2.40 -18.88
CA ARG A 51 18.59 3.71 -19.10
C ARG A 51 17.55 4.82 -19.23
N ALA A 52 16.48 4.61 -19.98
CA ALA A 52 15.42 5.59 -20.16
C ALA A 52 14.78 5.95 -18.81
N VAL A 53 14.46 4.97 -17.99
CA VAL A 53 13.88 5.17 -16.64
C VAL A 53 14.86 5.89 -15.73
N LEU A 54 16.07 5.37 -15.55
CA LEU A 54 17.03 5.88 -14.57
C LEU A 54 17.70 7.22 -14.96
N SER A 55 17.62 7.61 -16.24
CA SER A 55 18.09 8.92 -16.72
C SER A 55 16.96 9.92 -16.93
N GLY A 56 15.70 9.50 -16.79
CA GLY A 56 14.51 10.29 -17.02
C GLY A 56 13.95 10.92 -15.75
N MET A 57 12.71 11.40 -15.85
CA MET A 57 11.97 12.00 -14.73
C MET A 57 11.33 10.94 -13.81
N SER A 58 11.19 9.73 -14.31
CA SER A 58 10.51 8.61 -13.60
C SER A 58 11.45 7.77 -12.76
N GLY A 59 12.75 8.10 -12.70
CA GLY A 59 13.72 7.29 -11.95
C GLY A 59 15.01 8.01 -11.63
N GLY A 60 15.90 7.30 -10.94
CA GLY A 60 17.24 7.77 -10.63
C GLY A 60 17.63 7.65 -9.16
N ILE A 61 18.68 8.38 -8.78
CA ILE A 61 19.25 8.36 -7.42
C ILE A 61 18.91 9.69 -6.73
N ILE A 62 18.26 9.59 -5.57
CA ILE A 62 17.87 10.73 -4.76
C ILE A 62 18.70 10.76 -3.48
N LEU A 63 19.56 11.74 -3.36
CA LEU A 63 20.28 12.01 -2.13
C LEU A 63 19.44 12.93 -1.24
N VAL A 64 19.00 12.43 -0.09
CA VAL A 64 18.22 13.18 0.88
C VAL A 64 19.06 13.57 2.09
N ARG A 65 18.68 14.65 2.77
CA ARG A 65 19.41 15.19 3.92
C ARG A 65 19.38 14.25 5.13
N ASP A 66 18.24 13.62 5.36
CA ASP A 66 17.97 12.75 6.51
C ASP A 66 16.95 11.67 6.16
N VAL A 67 16.85 10.66 7.00
CA VAL A 67 15.94 9.53 6.79
C VAL A 67 14.46 9.94 6.84
N ALA A 68 14.12 10.98 7.58
CA ALA A 68 12.72 11.46 7.63
C ALA A 68 12.26 12.00 6.26
N LYS A 69 13.19 12.58 5.47
CA LYS A 69 12.90 12.97 4.09
C LYS A 69 12.73 11.77 3.16
N ALA A 70 13.47 10.69 3.41
CA ALA A 70 13.24 9.43 2.68
C ALA A 70 11.83 8.88 2.97
N TYR A 71 11.41 8.80 4.23
CA TYR A 71 10.07 8.34 4.59
C TYR A 71 8.96 9.22 4.00
N ALA A 72 9.17 10.55 4.02
CA ALA A 72 8.20 11.47 3.41
C ALA A 72 8.02 11.21 1.92
N PHE A 73 9.13 11.04 1.19
CA PHE A 73 9.09 10.69 -0.23
C PHE A 73 8.40 9.34 -0.47
N ILE A 74 8.82 8.29 0.25
CA ILE A 74 8.28 6.94 0.10
C ILE A 74 6.75 6.95 0.32
N ASN A 75 6.29 7.58 1.39
CA ASN A 75 4.86 7.62 1.71
C ASN A 75 4.04 8.47 0.73
N ASP A 76 4.65 9.48 0.12
CA ASP A 76 3.98 10.28 -0.93
C ASP A 76 4.00 9.57 -2.28
N TYR A 77 5.12 8.99 -2.65
CA TYR A 77 5.27 8.20 -3.88
C TYR A 77 4.41 6.93 -3.85
N ALA A 78 4.31 6.26 -2.69
CA ALA A 78 3.56 5.04 -2.46
C ALA A 78 3.95 3.91 -3.42
N PRO A 79 5.18 3.40 -3.32
CA PRO A 79 5.71 2.42 -4.26
C PRO A 79 4.92 1.10 -4.24
N GLU A 80 4.95 0.43 -5.37
CA GLU A 80 4.52 -0.95 -5.51
C GLU A 80 5.46 -1.89 -4.75
N HIS A 81 6.75 -1.78 -5.02
CA HIS A 81 7.81 -2.47 -4.30
C HIS A 81 8.70 -1.48 -3.55
N LEU A 82 8.94 -1.73 -2.28
CA LEU A 82 9.89 -0.99 -1.46
C LEU A 82 10.91 -1.96 -0.89
N GLN A 83 12.19 -1.81 -1.24
CA GLN A 83 13.28 -2.52 -0.57
C GLN A 83 13.99 -1.59 0.41
N ILE A 84 14.23 -2.07 1.62
CA ILE A 84 14.94 -1.32 2.68
C ILE A 84 16.30 -1.94 2.92
N LEU A 85 17.34 -1.32 2.37
CA LEU A 85 18.73 -1.70 2.53
C LEU A 85 19.34 -0.95 3.73
N SER A 86 19.23 -1.55 4.90
CA SER A 86 19.73 -1.01 6.16
C SER A 86 20.29 -2.15 7.02
N LYS A 87 21.16 -1.81 7.98
CA LYS A 87 21.65 -2.78 8.99
C LYS A 87 20.55 -3.27 9.93
N GLU A 88 19.50 -2.48 10.11
CA GLU A 88 18.35 -2.76 10.96
C GLU A 88 17.07 -2.39 10.22
N PRO A 89 16.75 -3.11 9.12
CA PRO A 89 15.67 -2.72 8.21
C PRO A 89 14.30 -2.71 8.88
N GLU A 90 14.07 -3.56 9.89
CA GLU A 90 12.81 -3.65 10.63
C GLU A 90 12.45 -2.33 11.34
N ARG A 91 13.45 -1.57 11.79
CA ARG A 91 13.22 -0.28 12.45
C ARG A 91 12.62 0.80 11.55
N HIS A 92 12.71 0.60 10.24
CA HIS A 92 12.16 1.56 9.29
C HIS A 92 10.69 1.28 8.97
N VAL A 93 10.21 0.06 9.19
CA VAL A 93 8.86 -0.38 8.78
C VAL A 93 7.76 0.46 9.43
N GLU A 94 7.88 0.80 10.71
CA GLU A 94 6.89 1.59 11.44
C GLU A 94 6.66 3.00 10.87
N HIS A 95 7.61 3.51 10.07
CA HIS A 95 7.52 4.81 9.41
C HIS A 95 6.94 4.75 7.99
N ILE A 96 6.73 3.54 7.45
CA ILE A 96 6.18 3.31 6.11
C ILE A 96 4.68 3.04 6.22
N ARG A 97 3.89 3.89 5.58
CA ARG A 97 2.42 3.78 5.56
C ARG A 97 1.87 3.38 4.20
N ASN A 98 2.59 3.74 3.16
CA ASN A 98 2.12 3.63 1.79
C ASN A 98 3.16 2.90 0.93
N ALA A 99 3.21 1.59 1.06
CA ALA A 99 3.91 0.70 0.13
C ALA A 99 3.09 -0.59 0.00
N SER A 100 3.11 -1.21 -1.17
CA SER A 100 2.33 -2.43 -1.37
C SER A 100 3.08 -3.65 -0.86
N GLU A 101 4.36 -3.73 -1.14
CA GLU A 101 5.27 -4.75 -0.63
C GLU A 101 6.49 -4.08 -0.01
N ILE A 102 6.97 -4.61 1.11
CA ILE A 102 8.16 -4.11 1.81
C ILE A 102 9.15 -5.27 1.96
N LEU A 103 10.28 -5.17 1.30
CA LEU A 103 11.36 -6.14 1.30
C LEU A 103 12.49 -5.67 2.23
N LEU A 104 12.96 -6.54 3.10
CA LEU A 104 13.89 -6.17 4.16
C LEU A 104 15.26 -6.81 3.96
N GLY A 105 16.28 -5.94 3.88
CA GLY A 105 17.68 -6.35 3.83
C GLY A 105 18.19 -6.69 2.43
N GLU A 106 19.48 -7.03 2.41
CA GLU A 106 20.23 -7.28 1.18
C GLU A 106 19.96 -8.67 0.58
N ASP A 107 19.48 -9.61 1.39
CA ASP A 107 19.16 -10.97 0.97
C ASP A 107 17.73 -11.12 0.44
N THR A 108 17.02 -10.00 0.28
CA THR A 108 15.62 -9.98 -0.16
C THR A 108 15.45 -9.08 -1.39
N PRO A 109 16.09 -9.39 -2.53
CA PRO A 109 15.90 -8.63 -3.76
C PRO A 109 14.49 -8.83 -4.33
N GLY A 110 13.99 -7.83 -5.07
CA GLY A 110 12.68 -7.89 -5.73
C GLY A 110 12.47 -9.14 -6.56
N SER A 111 13.51 -9.63 -7.22
CA SER A 111 13.44 -10.88 -8.02
C SER A 111 13.00 -12.10 -7.23
N ILE A 112 13.46 -12.27 -5.97
CA ILE A 112 13.01 -13.41 -5.13
C ILE A 112 11.55 -13.21 -4.71
N ALA A 113 11.16 -11.99 -4.38
CA ALA A 113 9.79 -11.66 -4.04
C ALA A 113 8.85 -11.95 -5.21
N ASN A 114 9.23 -11.54 -6.41
CA ASN A 114 8.43 -11.72 -7.62
C ASN A 114 8.23 -13.18 -8.02
N TYR A 115 9.19 -14.09 -7.72
CA TYR A 115 9.13 -15.43 -8.25
C TYR A 115 9.01 -16.55 -7.23
N MET A 116 9.55 -16.43 -6.01
CA MET A 116 9.72 -17.58 -5.12
C MET A 116 9.30 -17.37 -3.66
N MET A 117 9.14 -16.13 -3.20
CA MET A 117 9.00 -15.85 -1.77
C MET A 117 7.60 -16.09 -1.21
N GLY A 118 6.60 -16.18 -2.06
CA GLY A 118 5.23 -16.52 -1.68
C GLY A 118 4.22 -15.38 -1.71
N PRO A 119 4.52 -14.11 -1.38
CA PRO A 119 3.63 -13.01 -1.74
C PRO A 119 3.34 -13.02 -3.25
N ASN A 120 2.12 -12.63 -3.63
CA ASN A 120 1.82 -12.50 -5.05
C ASN A 120 2.21 -11.11 -5.56
N CYS A 121 2.50 -11.01 -6.86
CA CYS A 121 2.88 -9.76 -7.50
C CYS A 121 1.71 -8.98 -8.11
N VAL A 122 0.48 -9.21 -7.62
CA VAL A 122 -0.70 -8.42 -7.99
C VAL A 122 -0.82 -7.28 -6.99
N LEU A 123 -0.08 -6.24 -7.25
CA LEU A 123 0.13 -5.10 -6.36
C LEU A 123 -0.53 -3.83 -6.93
N PRO A 124 -1.01 -2.90 -6.07
CA PRO A 124 -1.48 -1.61 -6.53
C PRO A 124 -0.34 -0.74 -7.05
N THR A 125 -0.47 -0.28 -8.29
CA THR A 125 0.50 0.55 -9.02
C THR A 125 0.18 2.04 -8.95
N SER A 126 1.06 2.89 -9.46
CA SER A 126 0.82 4.32 -9.69
C SER A 126 0.35 5.08 -8.45
N GLY A 127 0.93 4.79 -7.29
CA GLY A 127 0.60 5.43 -6.02
C GLY A 127 -0.69 4.90 -5.37
N ALA A 128 -1.34 3.88 -5.94
CA ALA A 128 -2.57 3.32 -5.41
C ALA A 128 -2.37 2.57 -4.07
N ALA A 129 -1.13 2.29 -3.67
CA ALA A 129 -0.80 1.78 -2.33
C ALA A 129 -1.23 2.72 -1.18
N LYS A 130 -1.58 3.98 -1.46
CA LYS A 130 -2.21 4.89 -0.50
C LYS A 130 -3.60 4.42 -0.04
N THR A 131 -4.31 3.66 -0.87
CA THR A 131 -5.73 3.34 -0.65
C THR A 131 -6.09 1.88 -0.90
N ARG A 132 -5.17 1.09 -1.45
CA ARG A 132 -5.40 -0.30 -1.84
C ARG A 132 -4.29 -1.20 -1.31
N SER A 133 -4.66 -2.43 -1.02
CA SER A 133 -3.73 -3.51 -0.63
C SER A 133 -3.41 -4.40 -1.83
N PRO A 134 -2.32 -5.17 -1.77
CA PRO A 134 -2.08 -6.31 -2.66
C PRO A 134 -3.27 -7.25 -2.72
N LEU A 135 -3.41 -7.99 -3.81
CA LEU A 135 -4.40 -9.05 -3.92
C LEU A 135 -4.18 -10.08 -2.81
N GLY A 136 -5.22 -10.38 -2.05
CA GLY A 136 -5.14 -11.32 -0.95
C GLY A 136 -6.44 -12.10 -0.76
N VAL A 137 -6.44 -13.03 0.19
CA VAL A 137 -7.60 -13.87 0.50
C VAL A 137 -8.85 -13.03 0.80
N MET A 138 -8.67 -11.86 1.43
CA MET A 138 -9.79 -10.96 1.77
C MET A 138 -10.57 -10.48 0.55
N ASN A 139 -9.95 -10.40 -0.64
CA ASN A 139 -10.62 -10.01 -1.88
C ASN A 139 -11.63 -11.06 -2.38
N PHE A 140 -11.48 -12.30 -1.92
CA PHE A 140 -12.35 -13.42 -2.29
C PHE A 140 -13.34 -13.79 -1.18
N LEU A 141 -13.31 -13.09 -0.05
CA LEU A 141 -14.24 -13.29 1.06
C LEU A 141 -15.40 -12.31 0.97
N LYS A 142 -16.57 -12.79 1.36
CA LYS A 142 -17.77 -11.99 1.52
C LYS A 142 -18.07 -11.84 3.01
N ALA A 143 -18.16 -10.62 3.47
CA ALA A 143 -18.59 -10.31 4.84
C ALA A 143 -20.08 -9.98 4.88
N CYS A 144 -20.75 -10.37 5.94
CA CYS A 144 -22.09 -9.90 6.29
C CYS A 144 -22.10 -9.46 7.76
N SER A 145 -22.97 -8.49 8.07
CA SER A 145 -23.17 -8.04 9.44
C SER A 145 -24.37 -8.78 10.04
N ILE A 146 -24.21 -9.23 11.29
CA ILE A 146 -25.29 -9.82 12.08
C ILE A 146 -25.53 -8.88 13.24
N GLY A 147 -26.76 -8.38 13.40
CA GLY A 147 -27.17 -7.50 14.49
C GLY A 147 -28.26 -8.14 15.30
N GLU A 148 -28.11 -8.14 16.63
CA GLU A 148 -29.10 -8.61 17.59
C GLU A 148 -29.24 -7.60 18.72
N LEU A 149 -30.48 -7.26 19.10
CA LEU A 149 -30.78 -6.45 20.27
C LEU A 149 -31.70 -7.23 21.20
N ASN A 150 -31.40 -7.17 22.49
CA ASN A 150 -32.32 -7.58 23.50
C ASN A 150 -33.40 -6.46 23.73
N ARG A 151 -34.40 -6.75 24.56
CA ARG A 151 -35.50 -5.81 24.83
C ARG A 151 -35.05 -4.47 25.42
N LEU A 152 -34.06 -4.49 26.32
CA LEU A 152 -33.51 -3.28 26.93
C LEU A 152 -32.78 -2.41 25.90
N GLY A 153 -31.94 -2.99 25.07
CA GLY A 153 -31.24 -2.27 24.02
C GLY A 153 -32.21 -1.62 23.01
N LEU A 154 -33.30 -2.33 22.66
CA LEU A 154 -34.34 -1.73 21.83
C LEU A 154 -35.00 -0.54 22.52
N GLN A 155 -35.35 -0.65 23.78
CA GLN A 155 -35.98 0.43 24.55
C GLN A 155 -35.09 1.68 24.65
N GLU A 156 -33.80 1.48 24.88
CA GLU A 156 -32.82 2.58 24.96
C GLU A 156 -32.63 3.30 23.63
N MET A 157 -32.71 2.58 22.51
CA MET A 157 -32.43 3.13 21.18
C MET A 157 -33.69 3.62 20.44
N ALA A 158 -34.87 3.12 20.79
CA ALA A 158 -36.09 3.32 20.02
C ALA A 158 -36.43 4.80 19.79
N SER A 159 -36.47 5.63 20.86
CA SER A 159 -36.84 7.03 20.75
C SER A 159 -35.88 7.82 19.82
N ARG A 160 -34.60 7.60 19.94
CA ARG A 160 -33.61 8.29 19.06
C ARG A 160 -33.73 7.83 17.62
N THR A 161 -33.96 6.54 17.41
CA THR A 161 -34.16 5.97 16.07
C THR A 161 -35.45 6.53 15.44
N GLU A 162 -36.55 6.64 16.19
CA GLU A 162 -37.80 7.23 15.74
C GLU A 162 -37.63 8.68 15.29
N ILE A 163 -36.95 9.51 16.12
CA ILE A 163 -36.65 10.91 15.79
C ILE A 163 -35.85 11.00 14.50
N PHE A 164 -34.80 10.18 14.35
CA PHE A 164 -33.94 10.23 13.20
C PHE A 164 -34.65 9.74 11.92
N ALA A 165 -35.40 8.64 12.00
CA ALA A 165 -36.23 8.14 10.92
C ALA A 165 -37.29 9.14 10.45
N THR A 166 -37.95 9.84 11.40
CA THR A 166 -38.89 10.89 11.10
C THR A 166 -38.23 12.08 10.41
N TYR A 167 -37.04 12.48 10.86
CA TYR A 167 -36.26 13.54 10.23
C TYR A 167 -35.89 13.21 8.78
N GLU A 168 -35.58 11.96 8.51
CA GLU A 168 -35.29 11.46 7.14
C GLU A 168 -36.55 11.25 6.29
N GLY A 169 -37.76 11.35 6.88
CA GLY A 169 -39.01 11.12 6.17
C GLY A 169 -39.39 9.65 5.98
N PHE A 170 -38.83 8.75 6.79
CA PHE A 170 -39.11 7.33 6.73
C PHE A 170 -40.09 6.85 7.78
N ASP A 171 -41.39 7.09 7.56
CA ASP A 171 -42.46 6.76 8.51
C ASP A 171 -42.50 5.29 8.93
N GLY A 172 -42.25 4.38 7.97
CA GLY A 172 -42.17 2.94 8.23
C GLY A 172 -41.03 2.56 9.20
N HIS A 173 -39.88 3.23 9.09
CA HIS A 173 -38.74 3.03 9.99
C HIS A 173 -39.07 3.60 11.41
N ALA A 174 -39.67 4.77 11.47
CA ALA A 174 -40.11 5.38 12.74
C ALA A 174 -41.15 4.47 13.45
N ASN A 175 -42.17 4.02 12.74
CA ASN A 175 -43.22 3.14 13.25
C ASN A 175 -42.65 1.77 13.71
N ALA A 176 -41.60 1.27 13.07
CA ALA A 176 -41.01 -0.01 13.45
C ALA A 176 -40.37 -0.03 14.85
N VAL A 177 -40.02 1.11 15.39
CA VAL A 177 -39.44 1.24 16.76
C VAL A 177 -40.35 1.95 17.73
N GLY A 178 -41.43 2.61 17.28
CA GLY A 178 -42.40 3.37 18.05
C GLY A 178 -43.50 2.53 18.68
N PRO A 179 -44.60 3.20 19.09
CA PRO A 179 -45.75 2.55 19.75
C PRO A 179 -46.37 1.39 18.94
N LEU A 180 -46.37 1.46 17.62
CA LEU A 180 -46.92 0.41 16.79
C LEU A 180 -46.15 -0.92 16.93
N ARG A 181 -44.87 -0.89 17.23
CA ARG A 181 -44.11 -2.12 17.52
C ARG A 181 -44.56 -2.77 18.81
N VAL A 182 -44.88 -1.95 19.83
CA VAL A 182 -45.40 -2.47 21.11
C VAL A 182 -46.78 -3.14 20.89
N GLN A 183 -47.67 -2.47 20.15
CA GLN A 183 -48.99 -3.02 19.81
C GLN A 183 -48.88 -4.33 19.02
N ALA A 184 -47.96 -4.41 18.04
CA ALA A 184 -47.75 -5.60 17.22
C ALA A 184 -47.20 -6.81 17.98
N ARG A 185 -46.51 -6.59 19.11
CA ARG A 185 -46.01 -7.68 19.98
C ARG A 185 -47.11 -8.32 20.85
N GLY A 186 -48.24 -7.67 21.01
CA GLY A 186 -49.23 -8.14 21.98
C GLY A 186 -48.79 -7.91 23.44
N ASN A 187 -49.73 -8.14 24.37
CA ASN A 187 -49.42 -8.11 25.80
C ASN A 187 -48.75 -9.42 26.24
N GLU A 188 -47.46 -9.63 25.88
CA GLU A 188 -46.66 -10.66 26.54
C GLU A 188 -45.89 -10.08 27.72
#